data_4d566d7a40b7cb92c783b8c29bc769eb
#
_entry.id   4d566d7a40b7cb92c783b8c29bc769eb
#
_cell.length_a   1.000
_cell.length_b   1.000
_cell.length_c   1.000
_cell.angle_alpha   90.00
_cell.angle_beta   90.00
_cell.angle_gamma   90.00
#
_symmetry.space_group_name_H-M   'P 1'
#
loop_
_entity.id
_entity.type
_entity.pdbx_description
1 polymer ?
#
loop_
_entity_poly.entity_id
_entity_poly.type
_entity_poly.pdbx_seq_one_letter_code
_entity_poly.pdbx_strand_id
1 'polypeptide(L)'
;VITIDITFFQKLLDKWGGVEVPGEDEIITGQNIYEKVFQMHREFTPGSTQKTTFLANLANEIIKKFLSMDIGQFVEIGDVLLSSLDEKHLQVSFKNNSAYNFFNNRNWAGSLDNKYNDAPISIDWNWGGNKANQYLNKNLALNISIKDEETIDFAYTLTVENSSTNNVYPQGDYI
;
A
#
# COMPACT_ATOMS: atom_id res chain seq x y z
N VAL A 1 -1.05 -16.01 0.53
CA VAL A 1 -0.63 -14.75 -0.13
C VAL A 1 -0.58 -13.66 0.91
N ILE A 2 0.46 -12.84 0.87
CA ILE A 2 0.57 -11.62 1.70
C ILE A 2 0.73 -10.45 0.73
N THR A 3 -0.09 -9.43 0.90
CA THR A 3 0.01 -8.17 0.16
C THR A 3 0.37 -7.06 1.14
N ILE A 4 1.35 -6.26 0.78
CA ILE A 4 1.91 -5.20 1.63
C ILE A 4 2.12 -3.96 0.77
N ASP A 5 1.85 -2.80 1.33
CA ASP A 5 2.21 -1.53 0.71
C ASP A 5 3.32 -0.79 1.49
N ILE A 6 3.74 0.36 0.99
CA ILE A 6 4.82 1.14 1.59
C ILE A 6 4.44 1.71 2.97
N THR A 7 3.16 1.98 3.20
CA THR A 7 2.67 2.53 4.48
C THR A 7 2.86 1.54 5.62
N PHE A 8 2.65 0.24 5.36
CA PHE A 8 2.98 -0.79 6.34
C PHE A 8 4.46 -0.74 6.74
N PHE A 9 5.36 -0.65 5.76
CA PHE A 9 6.79 -0.54 6.04
C PHE A 9 7.15 0.73 6.79
N GLN A 10 6.54 1.87 6.46
CA GLN A 10 6.74 3.12 7.20
C GLN A 10 6.39 2.94 8.68
N LYS A 11 5.19 2.45 8.99
CA LYS A 11 4.74 2.22 10.36
C LYS A 11 5.66 1.25 11.12
N LEU A 12 6.06 0.17 10.46
CA LEU A 12 6.92 -0.85 11.06
C LEU A 12 8.33 -0.32 11.36
N LEU A 13 8.93 0.40 10.41
CA LEU A 13 10.25 0.98 10.57
C LEU A 13 10.26 2.10 11.61
N ASP A 14 9.21 2.92 11.69
CA ASP A 14 9.08 3.92 12.74
C ASP A 14 9.03 3.26 14.13
N LYS A 15 8.27 2.18 14.26
CA LYS A 15 8.17 1.43 15.52
C LYS A 15 9.51 0.81 15.94
N TRP A 16 10.31 0.38 14.97
CA TRP A 16 11.62 -0.23 15.21
C TRP A 16 12.79 0.76 15.34
N GLY A 17 12.57 2.05 15.03
CA GLY A 17 13.64 3.03 14.92
C GLY A 17 14.51 2.86 13.66
N GLY A 18 14.03 2.09 12.69
CA GLY A 18 14.69 1.83 11.42
C GLY A 18 15.44 0.51 11.33
N VAL A 19 16.05 0.30 10.16
CA VAL A 19 16.95 -0.84 9.84
C VAL A 19 18.15 -0.35 9.03
N GLU A 20 19.31 -0.96 9.27
CA GLU A 20 20.48 -0.78 8.42
C GLU A 20 20.32 -1.66 7.18
N VAL A 21 20.53 -1.09 6.00
CA VAL A 21 20.39 -1.80 4.72
C VAL A 21 21.75 -1.81 4.02
N PRO A 22 22.28 -2.99 3.64
CA PRO A 22 23.55 -3.08 2.95
C PRO A 22 23.57 -2.24 1.66
N GLY A 23 24.55 -1.36 1.55
CA GLY A 23 24.72 -0.43 0.42
C GLY A 23 24.09 0.94 0.62
N GLU A 24 23.46 1.20 1.78
CA GLU A 24 22.97 2.52 2.16
C GLU A 24 23.86 3.10 3.28
N ASP A 25 24.12 4.40 3.20
CA ASP A 25 24.95 5.13 4.16
C ASP A 25 24.16 5.58 5.40
N GLU A 26 22.85 5.48 5.35
CA GLU A 26 21.94 5.89 6.43
C GLU A 26 20.95 4.78 6.81
N ILE A 27 20.48 4.84 8.05
CA ILE A 27 19.43 3.95 8.56
C ILE A 27 18.14 4.23 7.79
N ILE A 28 17.51 3.19 7.29
CA ILE A 28 16.20 3.29 6.62
C ILE A 28 15.12 3.27 7.69
N THR A 29 14.37 4.37 7.77
CA THR A 29 13.28 4.63 8.72
C THR A 29 11.95 4.78 7.99
N GLY A 30 10.82 4.83 8.70
CA GLY A 30 9.53 5.15 8.10
C GLY A 30 9.49 6.54 7.47
N GLN A 31 10.31 7.48 7.95
CA GLN A 31 10.35 8.85 7.42
C GLN A 31 11.09 8.95 6.08
N ASN A 32 12.17 8.18 5.89
CA ASN A 32 12.99 8.30 4.68
C ASN A 32 12.78 7.18 3.64
N ILE A 33 12.15 6.06 3.99
CA ILE A 33 11.94 4.93 3.07
C ILE A 33 11.23 5.35 1.78
N TYR A 34 10.20 6.21 1.90
CA TYR A 34 9.43 6.66 0.74
C TYR A 34 10.31 7.43 -0.23
N GLU A 35 11.07 8.39 0.27
CA GLU A 35 11.99 9.19 -0.55
C GLU A 35 13.09 8.33 -1.16
N LYS A 36 13.65 7.38 -0.41
CA LYS A 36 14.66 6.44 -0.91
C LYS A 36 14.16 5.59 -2.06
N VAL A 37 13.00 4.96 -1.91
CA VAL A 37 12.37 4.20 -3.00
C VAL A 37 12.08 5.10 -4.20
N PHE A 38 11.82 6.38 -3.96
CA PHE A 38 11.48 7.36 -4.96
C PHE A 38 12.70 7.91 -5.70
N GLN A 39 13.79 8.24 -4.99
CA GLN A 39 15.05 8.68 -5.57
C GLN A 39 15.62 7.63 -6.53
N MET A 40 15.53 6.36 -6.20
CA MET A 40 15.95 5.26 -7.07
C MET A 40 15.18 5.18 -8.39
N HIS A 41 14.02 5.82 -8.48
CA HIS A 41 13.31 5.99 -9.74
C HIS A 41 13.83 7.18 -10.56
N ARG A 42 14.31 8.25 -9.89
CA ARG A 42 14.88 9.42 -10.59
C ARG A 42 16.21 9.11 -11.25
N GLU A 43 16.99 8.25 -10.59
CA GLU A 43 18.33 7.87 -11.04
C GLU A 43 18.32 6.55 -11.82
N PHE A 44 17.13 6.10 -12.25
CA PHE A 44 16.99 4.84 -12.95
C PHE A 44 17.75 4.86 -14.29
N THR A 45 18.82 4.07 -14.34
CA THR A 45 19.48 3.72 -15.60
C THR A 45 18.81 2.46 -16.16
N PRO A 46 18.25 2.50 -17.38
CA PRO A 46 17.67 1.32 -18.00
C PRO A 46 18.63 0.12 -17.97
N GLY A 47 18.17 -1.01 -17.44
CA GLY A 47 19.00 -2.20 -17.27
C GLY A 47 19.77 -2.28 -15.95
N SER A 48 19.72 -1.25 -15.07
CA SER A 48 20.34 -1.32 -13.74
C SER A 48 19.53 -2.19 -12.78
N THR A 49 20.23 -2.85 -11.84
CA THR A 49 19.64 -3.66 -10.78
C THR A 49 19.48 -2.91 -9.45
N GLN A 50 19.86 -1.63 -9.39
CA GLN A 50 19.92 -0.85 -8.16
C GLN A 50 18.64 -0.92 -7.33
N LYS A 51 17.50 -0.63 -7.94
CA LYS A 51 16.20 -0.67 -7.26
C LYS A 51 15.86 -2.07 -6.74
N THR A 52 16.09 -3.08 -7.57
CA THR A 52 15.82 -4.47 -7.21
C THR A 52 16.74 -4.91 -6.06
N THR A 53 18.01 -4.50 -6.09
CA THR A 53 18.99 -4.80 -5.05
C THR A 53 18.61 -4.12 -3.72
N PHE A 54 18.27 -2.84 -3.74
CA PHE A 54 17.82 -2.12 -2.54
C PHE A 54 16.59 -2.76 -1.91
N LEU A 55 15.55 -3.00 -2.70
CA LEU A 55 14.31 -3.60 -2.20
C LEU A 55 14.53 -5.02 -1.67
N ALA A 56 15.40 -5.80 -2.32
CA ALA A 56 15.75 -7.13 -1.85
C ALA A 56 16.55 -7.07 -0.53
N ASN A 57 17.51 -6.17 -0.41
CA ASN A 57 18.29 -5.98 0.82
C ASN A 57 17.39 -5.51 1.96
N LEU A 58 16.54 -4.50 1.72
CA LEU A 58 15.57 -4.02 2.71
C LEU A 58 14.63 -5.14 3.17
N ALA A 59 14.06 -5.90 2.24
CA ALA A 59 13.18 -7.03 2.58
C ALA A 59 13.91 -8.09 3.42
N ASN A 60 15.16 -8.41 3.06
CA ASN A 60 15.97 -9.37 3.82
C ASN A 60 16.24 -8.88 5.26
N GLU A 61 16.59 -7.62 5.45
CA GLU A 61 16.84 -7.09 6.80
C GLU A 61 15.55 -7.03 7.64
N ILE A 62 14.41 -6.69 7.04
CA ILE A 62 13.10 -6.75 7.69
C ILE A 62 12.77 -8.19 8.10
N ILE A 63 12.95 -9.16 7.21
CA ILE A 63 12.69 -10.59 7.50
C ILE A 63 13.62 -11.08 8.60
N LYS A 64 14.91 -10.77 8.55
CA LYS A 64 15.88 -11.13 9.61
C LYS A 64 15.42 -10.57 10.96
N LYS A 65 15.02 -9.31 11.01
CA LYS A 65 14.54 -8.67 12.23
C LYS A 65 13.30 -9.37 12.76
N PHE A 66 12.31 -9.67 11.92
CA PHE A 66 11.14 -10.47 12.31
C PHE A 66 11.50 -11.84 12.87
N LEU A 67 12.41 -12.56 12.22
CA LEU A 67 12.82 -13.90 12.65
C LEU A 67 13.65 -13.91 13.94
N SER A 68 14.28 -12.79 14.29
CA SER A 68 15.06 -12.62 15.51
C SER A 68 14.26 -12.09 16.70
N MET A 69 12.99 -11.69 16.48
CA MET A 69 12.15 -11.12 17.54
C MET A 69 11.74 -12.17 18.57
N ASP A 70 11.80 -11.79 19.83
CA ASP A 70 11.15 -12.52 20.91
C ASP A 70 9.65 -12.16 21.01
N ILE A 71 8.94 -12.85 21.92
CA ILE A 71 7.49 -12.66 22.07
C ILE A 71 7.14 -11.25 22.56
N GLY A 72 7.99 -10.62 23.36
CA GLY A 72 7.79 -9.25 23.86
C GLY A 72 7.84 -8.25 22.72
N GLN A 73 8.84 -8.36 21.86
CA GLN A 73 9.00 -7.53 20.67
C GLN A 73 7.84 -7.72 19.68
N PHE A 74 7.31 -8.95 19.53
CA PHE A 74 6.11 -9.18 18.73
C PHE A 74 4.87 -8.47 19.31
N VAL A 75 4.71 -8.45 20.63
CA VAL A 75 3.63 -7.72 21.29
C VAL A 75 3.77 -6.21 21.04
N GLU A 76 5.00 -5.68 21.06
CA GLU A 76 5.26 -4.26 20.81
C GLU A 76 4.85 -3.79 19.40
N ILE A 77 4.92 -4.66 18.39
CA ILE A 77 4.48 -4.33 17.03
C ILE A 77 3.02 -4.75 16.74
N GLY A 78 2.35 -5.32 17.74
CA GLY A 78 0.98 -5.82 17.57
C GLY A 78 0.00 -4.76 17.10
N ASP A 79 0.12 -3.53 17.59
CA ASP A 79 -0.66 -2.37 17.18
C ASP A 79 -0.43 -2.02 15.71
N VAL A 80 0.83 -2.07 15.24
CA VAL A 80 1.19 -1.82 13.83
C VAL A 80 0.59 -2.88 12.93
N LEU A 81 0.68 -4.17 13.32
CA LEU A 81 0.12 -5.27 12.54
C LEU A 81 -1.40 -5.17 12.43
N LEU A 82 -2.09 -4.97 13.55
CA LEU A 82 -3.54 -4.89 13.59
C LEU A 82 -4.07 -3.66 12.84
N SER A 83 -3.51 -2.47 13.09
CA SER A 83 -3.90 -1.27 12.36
C SER A 83 -3.66 -1.39 10.86
N SER A 84 -2.54 -2.00 10.45
CA SER A 84 -2.25 -2.20 9.04
C SER A 84 -3.19 -3.20 8.35
N LEU A 85 -3.68 -4.22 9.07
CA LEU A 85 -4.72 -5.12 8.59
C LEU A 85 -6.07 -4.41 8.45
N ASP A 86 -6.46 -3.60 9.43
CA ASP A 86 -7.72 -2.86 9.41
C ASP A 86 -7.73 -1.79 8.31
N GLU A 87 -6.61 -1.08 8.12
CA GLU A 87 -6.46 -0.03 7.11
C GLU A 87 -6.12 -0.57 5.72
N LYS A 88 -5.95 -1.90 5.55
CA LYS A 88 -5.63 -2.58 4.28
C LYS A 88 -4.21 -2.36 3.74
N HIS A 89 -3.31 -1.82 4.55
CA HIS A 89 -1.87 -1.73 4.24
C HIS A 89 -1.16 -3.08 4.31
N LEU A 90 -1.76 -4.04 5.03
CA LEU A 90 -1.38 -5.46 5.10
C LEU A 90 -2.63 -6.30 4.86
N GLN A 91 -2.56 -7.27 3.96
CA GLN A 91 -3.63 -8.22 3.73
C GLN A 91 -3.05 -9.63 3.65
N VAL A 92 -3.75 -10.61 4.24
CA VAL A 92 -3.23 -11.98 4.33
C VAL A 92 -4.31 -12.98 3.94
N SER A 93 -4.07 -13.75 2.89
CA SER A 93 -4.96 -14.81 2.42
C SER A 93 -4.28 -16.18 2.53
N PHE A 94 -4.96 -17.13 3.15
CA PHE A 94 -4.48 -18.48 3.37
C PHE A 94 -5.17 -19.49 2.44
N LYS A 95 -4.45 -20.56 2.10
CA LYS A 95 -5.06 -21.74 1.44
C LYS A 95 -5.87 -22.61 2.41
N ASN A 96 -5.54 -22.56 3.70
CA ASN A 96 -6.31 -23.27 4.74
C ASN A 96 -7.62 -22.54 4.98
N ASN A 97 -8.75 -23.24 4.85
CA ASN A 97 -10.08 -22.66 4.94
C ASN A 97 -10.36 -22.01 6.31
N SER A 98 -9.92 -22.61 7.41
CA SER A 98 -10.17 -22.08 8.75
C SER A 98 -9.42 -20.76 8.97
N ALA A 99 -8.14 -20.71 8.55
CA ALA A 99 -7.35 -19.50 8.61
C ALA A 99 -7.91 -18.43 7.65
N TYR A 100 -8.25 -18.82 6.42
CA TYR A 100 -8.89 -17.91 5.46
C TYR A 100 -10.16 -17.29 6.04
N ASN A 101 -11.07 -18.09 6.55
CA ASN A 101 -12.32 -17.61 7.11
C ASN A 101 -12.11 -16.66 8.31
N PHE A 102 -11.10 -16.93 9.15
CA PHE A 102 -10.76 -16.03 10.25
C PHE A 102 -10.36 -14.64 9.76
N PHE A 103 -9.48 -14.56 8.73
CA PHE A 103 -9.03 -13.29 8.16
C PHE A 103 -10.12 -12.64 7.30
N ASN A 104 -10.86 -13.43 6.54
CA ASN A 104 -11.93 -12.93 5.68
C ASN A 104 -13.08 -12.29 6.48
N ASN A 105 -13.49 -12.91 7.59
CA ASN A 105 -14.55 -12.37 8.46
C ASN A 105 -14.17 -11.03 9.13
N ARG A 106 -12.88 -10.69 9.12
CA ARG A 106 -12.35 -9.39 9.58
C ARG A 106 -12.04 -8.43 8.43
N ASN A 107 -12.34 -8.81 7.20
CA ASN A 107 -11.97 -8.07 6.00
C ASN A 107 -10.44 -7.91 5.83
N TRP A 108 -9.62 -8.83 6.34
CA TRP A 108 -8.16 -8.80 6.27
C TRP A 108 -7.58 -9.64 5.12
N ALA A 109 -8.43 -10.41 4.42
CA ALA A 109 -7.99 -11.34 3.37
C ALA A 109 -7.85 -10.70 1.98
N GLY A 110 -8.23 -9.42 1.82
CA GLY A 110 -8.22 -8.76 0.51
C GLY A 110 -9.25 -9.32 -0.48
N SER A 111 -10.26 -10.02 0.02
CA SER A 111 -11.36 -10.52 -0.81
C SER A 111 -12.34 -9.40 -1.10
N LEU A 112 -12.87 -9.39 -2.32
CA LEU A 112 -14.03 -8.59 -2.65
C LEU A 112 -15.28 -9.32 -2.14
N ASP A 113 -16.14 -8.62 -1.42
CA ASP A 113 -17.43 -9.16 -1.04
C ASP A 113 -18.35 -9.10 -2.26
N ASN A 114 -18.61 -10.25 -2.87
CA ASN A 114 -19.55 -10.40 -3.98
C ASN A 114 -20.98 -10.70 -3.52
N LYS A 115 -21.26 -10.55 -2.24
CA LYS A 115 -22.58 -10.75 -1.66
C LYS A 115 -23.62 -9.77 -2.22
N TYR A 116 -23.17 -8.61 -2.68
CA TYR A 116 -23.97 -7.58 -3.30
C TYR A 116 -23.49 -7.38 -4.74
N ASN A 117 -24.36 -7.67 -5.71
CA ASN A 117 -24.03 -7.62 -7.14
C ASN A 117 -23.76 -6.21 -7.67
N ASP A 118 -24.12 -5.18 -6.91
CA ASP A 118 -24.18 -3.78 -7.36
C ASP A 118 -23.16 -2.87 -6.65
N ALA A 119 -22.09 -3.43 -6.07
CA ALA A 119 -21.07 -2.64 -5.40
C ALA A 119 -20.14 -1.98 -6.45
N PRO A 120 -20.08 -0.65 -6.56
CA PRO A 120 -19.14 0.01 -7.44
C PRO A 120 -17.71 -0.12 -6.92
N ILE A 121 -16.78 -0.48 -7.79
CA ILE A 121 -15.36 -0.59 -7.49
C ILE A 121 -14.62 0.37 -8.40
N SER A 122 -13.79 1.25 -7.81
CA SER A 122 -12.85 2.08 -8.55
C SER A 122 -11.45 1.49 -8.50
N ILE A 123 -10.88 1.22 -9.65
CA ILE A 123 -9.50 0.72 -9.77
C ILE A 123 -8.70 1.74 -10.57
N ASP A 124 -7.64 2.26 -9.95
CA ASP A 124 -6.72 3.18 -10.61
C ASP A 124 -5.58 2.43 -11.27
N TRP A 125 -5.34 2.76 -12.53
CA TRP A 125 -4.21 2.24 -13.26
C TRP A 125 -3.45 3.38 -13.94
N ASN A 126 -2.22 3.62 -13.52
CA ASN A 126 -1.32 4.55 -14.18
C ASN A 126 -0.58 3.82 -15.31
N TRP A 127 -1.07 3.99 -16.54
CA TRP A 127 -0.53 3.33 -17.73
C TRP A 127 0.81 3.93 -18.17
N GLY A 128 1.02 5.22 -18.00
CA GLY A 128 2.24 5.92 -18.42
C GLY A 128 3.47 5.63 -17.56
N GLY A 129 3.29 4.99 -16.42
CA GLY A 129 4.38 4.58 -15.54
C GLY A 129 5.11 5.72 -14.82
N ASN A 130 4.63 6.97 -14.93
CA ASN A 130 5.14 8.05 -14.09
C ASN A 130 4.63 7.91 -12.65
N LYS A 131 5.07 8.76 -11.74
CA LYS A 131 4.67 8.73 -10.33
C LYS A 131 3.67 9.83 -9.97
N ALA A 132 2.95 10.36 -10.95
CA ALA A 132 2.00 11.45 -10.75
C ALA A 132 0.84 11.07 -9.82
N ASN A 133 0.51 9.79 -9.69
CA ASN A 133 -0.57 9.35 -8.78
C ASN A 133 -0.43 9.84 -7.34
N GLN A 134 0.78 10.07 -6.84
CA GLN A 134 1.00 10.61 -5.49
C GLN A 134 0.55 12.06 -5.32
N TYR A 135 0.38 12.77 -6.45
CA TYR A 135 -0.09 14.17 -6.47
C TYR A 135 -1.57 14.28 -6.82
N LEU A 136 -2.27 13.15 -6.94
CA LEU A 136 -3.69 13.13 -7.25
C LEU A 136 -4.52 13.18 -5.97
N ASN A 137 -5.31 14.24 -5.84
CA ASN A 137 -6.41 14.32 -4.88
C ASN A 137 -7.66 13.73 -5.52
N LYS A 138 -8.25 12.72 -4.89
CA LYS A 138 -9.43 12.03 -5.40
C LYS A 138 -10.59 12.24 -4.45
N ASN A 139 -11.70 12.67 -5.01
CA ASN A 139 -12.97 12.77 -4.29
C ASN A 139 -14.01 11.92 -4.98
N LEU A 140 -14.66 11.06 -4.21
CA LEU A 140 -15.68 10.16 -4.69
C LEU A 140 -17.02 10.53 -4.07
N ALA A 141 -17.99 10.85 -4.91
CA ALA A 141 -19.37 11.09 -4.49
C ALA A 141 -20.28 10.00 -5.06
N LEU A 142 -21.06 9.39 -4.19
CA LEU A 142 -22.11 8.44 -4.57
C LEU A 142 -23.47 9.04 -4.20
N ASN A 143 -24.30 9.30 -5.21
CA ASN A 143 -25.69 9.71 -5.00
C ASN A 143 -26.60 8.52 -5.30
N ILE A 144 -27.42 8.16 -4.34
CA ILE A 144 -28.37 7.04 -4.45
C ILE A 144 -29.79 7.61 -4.42
N SER A 145 -30.60 7.23 -5.41
CA SER A 145 -32.01 7.59 -5.49
C SER A 145 -32.86 6.32 -5.59
N ILE A 146 -33.70 6.09 -4.60
CA ILE A 146 -34.64 4.97 -4.57
C ILE A 146 -35.92 5.46 -5.26
N LYS A 147 -36.28 4.87 -6.40
CA LYS A 147 -37.45 5.23 -7.17
C LYS A 147 -38.68 4.45 -6.74
N ASP A 148 -38.52 3.17 -6.49
CA ASP A 148 -39.58 2.25 -6.05
C ASP A 148 -38.95 1.06 -5.32
N GLU A 149 -39.74 0.02 -5.01
CA GLU A 149 -39.26 -1.17 -4.26
C GLU A 149 -38.22 -2.02 -5.02
N GLU A 150 -38.12 -1.87 -6.34
CA GLU A 150 -37.28 -2.70 -7.21
C GLU A 150 -36.20 -1.89 -7.93
N THR A 151 -36.31 -0.55 -7.95
CA THR A 151 -35.44 0.30 -8.76
C THR A 151 -34.64 1.28 -7.92
N ILE A 152 -33.33 1.15 -7.96
CA ILE A 152 -32.39 2.08 -7.35
C ILE A 152 -31.50 2.66 -8.45
N ASP A 153 -31.52 3.98 -8.60
CA ASP A 153 -30.54 4.67 -9.45
C ASP A 153 -29.37 5.11 -8.59
N PHE A 154 -28.16 4.96 -9.09
CA PHE A 154 -26.99 5.55 -8.48
C PHE A 154 -26.16 6.33 -9.49
N ALA A 155 -25.65 7.47 -9.07
CA ALA A 155 -24.68 8.26 -9.81
C ALA A 155 -23.35 8.28 -9.04
N TYR A 156 -22.33 7.78 -9.70
CA TYR A 156 -20.98 7.67 -9.17
C TYR A 156 -20.12 8.77 -9.83
N THR A 157 -19.65 9.71 -9.05
CA THR A 157 -18.83 10.82 -9.54
C THR A 157 -17.45 10.76 -8.91
N LEU A 158 -16.43 10.52 -9.73
CA LEU A 158 -15.04 10.61 -9.34
C LEU A 158 -14.46 11.94 -9.81
N THR A 159 -14.05 12.79 -8.87
CA THR A 159 -13.28 14.01 -9.16
C THR A 159 -11.82 13.74 -8.88
N VAL A 160 -10.97 13.98 -9.87
CA VAL A 160 -9.52 13.81 -9.76
C VAL A 160 -8.86 15.15 -10.01
N GLU A 161 -8.06 15.61 -9.05
CA GLU A 161 -7.28 16.84 -9.13
C GLU A 161 -5.79 16.50 -9.07
N ASN A 162 -5.01 16.94 -10.05
CA ASN A 162 -3.56 16.81 -10.05
C ASN A 162 -2.94 18.03 -9.36
N SER A 163 -2.35 17.83 -8.20
CA SER A 163 -1.68 18.88 -7.40
C SER A 163 -0.19 19.03 -7.74
N SER A 164 0.31 18.45 -8.83
CA SER A 164 1.67 18.63 -9.30
C SER A 164 1.98 20.11 -9.55
N THR A 165 3.14 20.57 -9.09
CA THR A 165 3.56 21.98 -9.23
C THR A 165 4.49 22.22 -10.43
N ASN A 166 4.96 21.16 -11.07
CA ASN A 166 5.82 21.21 -12.25
C ASN A 166 5.70 19.94 -13.10
N ASN A 167 6.25 19.94 -14.31
CA ASN A 167 6.22 18.80 -15.23
C ASN A 167 7.53 17.99 -15.23
N VAL A 168 8.31 18.12 -14.17
CA VAL A 168 9.56 17.33 -14.03
C VAL A 168 9.22 16.06 -13.23
N TYR A 169 9.63 14.91 -13.78
CA TYR A 169 9.50 13.64 -13.06
C TYR A 169 9.97 13.77 -11.60
N PRO A 170 9.25 13.28 -10.60
CA PRO A 170 8.07 12.39 -10.68
C PRO A 170 6.73 13.10 -10.82
N GLN A 171 6.71 14.42 -10.75
CA GLN A 171 5.52 15.24 -10.97
C GLN A 171 5.18 15.31 -12.46
N GLY A 172 4.10 15.94 -12.79
CA GLY A 172 3.65 16.15 -14.16
C GLY A 172 2.26 15.63 -14.40
N ASP A 173 1.91 15.55 -15.69
CA ASP A 173 0.60 15.07 -16.09
C ASP A 173 0.41 13.61 -15.71
N TYR A 174 -0.81 13.29 -15.29
CA TYR A 174 -1.21 11.90 -15.09
C TYR A 174 -1.54 11.29 -16.46
N ILE A 175 -0.80 10.24 -16.82
CA ILE A 175 -0.86 9.59 -18.14
C ILE A 175 -1.52 8.22 -18.01
#